data_b22b87e1afb0204785db9a815ae5847a
#
_entry.id   b22b87e1afb0204785db9a815ae5847a
#
_cell.length_a   1.000
_cell.length_b   1.000
_cell.length_c   1.000
_cell.angle_alpha   90.00
_cell.angle_beta   90.00
_cell.angle_gamma   90.00
#
_symmetry.space_group_name_H-M   'P 1'
#
loop_
_entity.id
_entity.type
_entity.pdbx_description
1 polymer ?
#
loop_
_entity_poly.entity_id
_entity_poly.type
_entity_poly.pdbx_seq_one_letter_code
_entity_poly.pdbx_strand_id
1 'polypeptide(L)'
;NKIRIVEAWQRKGNIVSMTGDGVNDAPALKKADIGVAMGITGTEVSKDAASMVLQDDNFATIIKAVANGRNVYRNIKNAILFLLSGNMAAIFAVVYASLLALPVPFEAVHLLFINLLTDSLPAIAIGMEKPEKDLLSQKPRDPKQGILTKEFSALMLLQGALIAVVVMTAFYIGLQVNAATASTMAFATLTLARLFHGFNCRSKHSIFKIGLTSNVYSLLACLLYT
;
A
#
# COMPACT_ATOMS: atom_id res chain seq x y z
N ASN A 1 22.75 17.74 27.58
CA ASN A 1 21.78 18.76 27.12
C ASN A 1 21.07 18.40 25.80
N LYS A 2 21.61 17.50 24.96
CA LYS A 2 20.99 17.07 23.68
C LYS A 2 19.62 16.40 23.91
N ILE A 3 19.47 15.57 24.95
CA ILE A 3 18.17 14.92 25.33
C ILE A 3 17.07 15.98 25.58
N ARG A 4 17.42 17.05 26.31
CA ARG A 4 16.44 18.12 26.63
C ARG A 4 15.94 18.84 25.37
N ILE A 5 16.81 18.98 24.36
CA ILE A 5 16.42 19.56 23.06
C ILE A 5 15.45 18.62 22.35
N VAL A 6 15.75 17.33 22.28
CA VAL A 6 14.87 16.30 21.70
C VAL A 6 13.50 16.33 22.37
N GLU A 7 13.47 16.28 23.71
CA GLU A 7 12.22 16.30 24.46
C GLU A 7 11.43 17.60 24.25
N ALA A 8 12.09 18.75 24.16
CA ALA A 8 11.42 20.03 23.95
C ALA A 8 10.71 20.06 22.57
N TRP A 9 11.32 19.51 21.53
CA TRP A 9 10.70 19.40 20.21
C TRP A 9 9.60 18.36 20.17
N GLN A 10 9.76 17.20 20.84
CA GLN A 10 8.74 16.16 20.95
C GLN A 10 7.49 16.68 21.69
N ARG A 11 7.67 17.46 22.78
CA ARG A 11 6.55 18.10 23.51
C ARG A 11 5.75 19.07 22.66
N LYS A 12 6.35 19.66 21.63
CA LYS A 12 5.66 20.49 20.63
C LYS A 12 4.95 19.68 19.55
N GLY A 13 4.94 18.36 19.65
CA GLY A 13 4.29 17.46 18.67
C GLY A 13 5.10 17.18 17.41
N ASN A 14 6.41 17.49 17.42
CA ASN A 14 7.28 17.21 16.28
C ASN A 14 7.86 15.80 16.37
N ILE A 15 8.06 15.16 15.23
CA ILE A 15 8.90 13.96 15.09
C ILE A 15 10.34 14.42 15.00
N VAL A 16 11.19 13.95 15.89
CA VAL A 16 12.57 14.41 16.03
C VAL A 16 13.53 13.34 15.54
N SER A 17 14.35 13.69 14.54
CA SER A 17 15.52 12.91 14.19
C SER A 17 16.76 13.52 14.85
N MET A 18 17.55 12.67 15.49
CA MET A 18 18.79 13.04 16.16
C MET A 18 19.98 12.31 15.54
N THR A 19 21.02 13.03 15.16
CA THR A 19 22.26 12.45 14.66
C THR A 19 23.35 12.49 15.71
N GLY A 20 24.20 11.48 15.75
CA GLY A 20 25.33 11.42 16.69
C GLY A 20 26.34 10.34 16.31
N ASP A 21 27.57 10.48 16.80
CA ASP A 21 28.71 9.62 16.51
C ASP A 21 29.37 9.05 17.77
N GLY A 22 29.16 9.70 18.92
CA GLY A 22 29.86 9.39 20.17
C GLY A 22 29.00 8.71 21.22
N VAL A 23 29.67 8.13 22.23
CA VAL A 23 29.05 7.51 23.41
C VAL A 23 28.12 8.50 24.14
N ASN A 24 28.49 9.77 24.20
CA ASN A 24 27.71 10.81 24.84
C ASN A 24 26.38 11.13 24.13
N ASP A 25 26.24 10.72 22.88
CA ASP A 25 25.04 10.92 22.06
C ASP A 25 24.04 9.79 22.20
N ALA A 26 24.49 8.61 22.62
CA ALA A 26 23.65 7.42 22.70
C ALA A 26 22.32 7.63 23.48
N PRO A 27 22.29 8.32 24.65
CA PRO A 27 21.02 8.57 25.32
C PRO A 27 20.08 9.48 24.53
N ALA A 28 20.59 10.44 23.75
CA ALA A 28 19.78 11.31 22.92
C ALA A 28 19.30 10.60 21.62
N LEU A 29 20.15 9.75 21.03
CA LEU A 29 19.80 8.88 19.90
C LEU A 29 18.66 7.93 20.27
N LYS A 30 18.75 7.29 21.43
CA LYS A 30 17.70 6.39 21.94
C LYS A 30 16.40 7.11 22.29
N LYS A 31 16.47 8.38 22.71
CA LYS A 31 15.31 9.19 23.09
C LYS A 31 14.58 9.78 21.89
N ALA A 32 15.29 10.05 20.80
CA ALA A 32 14.71 10.58 19.57
C ALA A 32 13.73 9.58 18.94
N ASP A 33 12.77 10.08 18.17
CA ASP A 33 11.87 9.22 17.38
C ASP A 33 12.66 8.45 16.32
N ILE A 34 13.71 9.06 15.77
CA ILE A 34 14.66 8.44 14.84
C ILE A 34 16.07 8.83 15.24
N GLY A 35 16.77 7.94 15.96
CA GLY A 35 18.21 8.10 16.22
C GLY A 35 19.02 7.65 15.00
N VAL A 36 19.99 8.45 14.56
CA VAL A 36 20.84 8.18 13.40
C VAL A 36 22.29 8.23 13.83
N ALA A 37 23.00 7.11 13.74
CA ALA A 37 24.43 7.02 14.03
C ALA A 37 25.25 7.04 12.74
N MET A 38 26.50 7.54 12.85
CA MET A 38 27.49 7.46 11.80
C MET A 38 28.05 6.04 11.71
N GLY A 39 28.18 5.48 10.51
CA GLY A 39 28.63 4.11 10.29
C GLY A 39 30.14 3.99 10.28
N ILE A 40 30.85 4.99 9.75
CA ILE A 40 32.32 5.01 9.64
C ILE A 40 32.93 5.60 10.91
N THR A 41 32.50 6.80 11.30
CA THR A 41 33.07 7.54 12.44
C THR A 41 32.37 7.25 13.76
N GLY A 42 31.18 6.65 13.73
CA GLY A 42 30.38 6.37 14.92
C GLY A 42 30.94 5.24 15.78
N THR A 43 30.84 5.41 17.10
CA THR A 43 31.18 4.35 18.07
C THR A 43 30.14 3.25 18.05
N GLU A 44 30.50 2.02 18.44
CA GLU A 44 29.54 0.91 18.54
C GLU A 44 28.37 1.25 19.48
N VAL A 45 28.65 1.96 20.58
CA VAL A 45 27.60 2.40 21.52
C VAL A 45 26.59 3.36 20.86
N SER A 46 27.03 4.24 19.97
CA SER A 46 26.13 5.11 19.22
C SER A 46 25.33 4.35 18.18
N LYS A 47 25.93 3.36 17.51
CA LYS A 47 25.26 2.50 16.54
C LYS A 47 24.19 1.63 17.21
N ASP A 48 24.48 1.04 18.35
CA ASP A 48 23.54 0.22 19.13
C ASP A 48 22.34 1.04 19.67
N ALA A 49 22.55 2.33 19.95
CA ALA A 49 21.50 3.21 20.45
C ALA A 49 20.64 3.80 19.33
N ALA A 50 21.08 3.72 18.07
CA ALA A 50 20.41 4.35 16.94
C ALA A 50 19.40 3.41 16.27
N SER A 51 18.36 4.00 15.66
CA SER A 51 17.39 3.28 14.82
C SER A 51 17.88 3.12 13.36
N MET A 52 18.88 3.93 12.98
CA MET A 52 19.45 3.96 11.63
C MET A 52 20.97 4.20 11.74
N VAL A 53 21.73 3.53 10.89
CA VAL A 53 23.18 3.72 10.76
C VAL A 53 23.50 4.16 9.33
N LEU A 54 24.16 5.30 9.17
CA LEU A 54 24.60 5.84 7.88
C LEU A 54 25.92 5.19 7.46
N GLN A 55 25.88 4.31 6.50
CA GLN A 55 27.06 3.57 6.03
C GLN A 55 28.13 4.48 5.37
N ASP A 56 27.71 5.62 4.86
CA ASP A 56 28.54 6.58 4.12
C ASP A 56 28.81 7.87 4.91
N ASP A 57 28.37 7.95 6.17
CA ASP A 57 28.42 9.14 7.04
C ASP A 57 27.89 10.43 6.37
N ASN A 58 27.02 10.27 5.35
CA ASN A 58 26.53 11.38 4.57
C ASN A 58 25.10 11.78 4.98
N PHE A 59 24.93 12.99 5.49
CA PHE A 59 23.62 13.52 5.88
C PHE A 59 22.62 13.58 4.74
N ALA A 60 23.05 13.70 3.48
CA ALA A 60 22.14 13.65 2.33
C ALA A 60 21.43 12.29 2.21
N THR A 61 22.02 11.23 2.74
CA THR A 61 21.42 9.89 2.78
C THR A 61 20.21 9.83 3.70
N ILE A 62 20.14 10.67 4.75
CA ILE A 62 18.94 10.79 5.60
C ILE A 62 17.74 11.25 4.77
N ILE A 63 17.94 12.22 3.88
CA ILE A 63 16.86 12.71 3.00
C ILE A 63 16.36 11.60 2.07
N LYS A 64 17.28 10.81 1.51
CA LYS A 64 16.93 9.63 0.70
C LYS A 64 16.16 8.59 1.52
N ALA A 65 16.58 8.35 2.77
CA ALA A 65 15.89 7.44 3.68
C ALA A 65 14.47 7.91 4.00
N VAL A 66 14.27 9.22 4.25
CA VAL A 66 12.94 9.81 4.44
C VAL A 66 12.07 9.64 3.19
N ALA A 67 12.62 9.91 2.00
CA ALA A 67 11.90 9.71 0.74
C ALA A 67 11.49 8.25 0.55
N ASN A 68 12.41 7.31 0.79
CA ASN A 68 12.15 5.88 0.69
C ASN A 68 11.09 5.42 1.72
N GLY A 69 11.17 5.86 2.97
CA GLY A 69 10.19 5.54 3.99
C GLY A 69 8.78 6.04 3.61
N ARG A 70 8.65 7.25 3.08
CA ARG A 70 7.39 7.78 2.56
C ARG A 70 6.87 6.97 1.37
N ASN A 71 7.76 6.53 0.48
CA ASN A 71 7.41 5.70 -0.66
C ASN A 71 6.89 4.33 -0.20
N VAL A 72 7.61 3.65 0.68
CA VAL A 72 7.20 2.35 1.24
C VAL A 72 5.82 2.45 1.89
N TYR A 73 5.58 3.46 2.71
CA TYR A 73 4.27 3.67 3.34
C TYR A 73 3.16 3.88 2.31
N ARG A 74 3.41 4.70 1.28
CA ARG A 74 2.45 4.92 0.18
C ARG A 74 2.14 3.62 -0.55
N ASN A 75 3.17 2.84 -0.90
CA ASN A 75 3.02 1.59 -1.61
C ASN A 75 2.23 0.56 -0.79
N ILE A 76 2.51 0.45 0.51
CA ILE A 76 1.73 -0.38 1.43
C ILE A 76 0.26 0.06 1.43
N LYS A 77 -0.01 1.37 1.54
CA LYS A 77 -1.38 1.91 1.53
C LYS A 77 -2.10 1.59 0.22
N ASN A 78 -1.41 1.71 -0.90
CA ASN A 78 -1.96 1.40 -2.22
C ASN A 78 -2.24 -0.10 -2.40
N ALA A 79 -1.35 -0.97 -1.92
CA ALA A 79 -1.58 -2.43 -1.93
C ALA A 79 -2.78 -2.82 -1.04
N ILE A 80 -2.92 -2.20 0.14
CA ILE A 80 -4.10 -2.40 1.01
C ILE A 80 -5.38 -1.94 0.30
N LEU A 81 -5.35 -0.79 -0.38
CA LEU A 81 -6.51 -0.31 -1.15
C LEU A 81 -6.91 -1.31 -2.23
N PHE A 82 -5.94 -1.83 -2.99
CA PHE A 82 -6.15 -2.84 -4.02
C PHE A 82 -6.83 -4.10 -3.45
N LEU A 83 -6.25 -4.67 -2.38
CA LEU A 83 -6.76 -5.90 -1.77
C LEU A 83 -8.15 -5.71 -1.18
N LEU A 84 -8.35 -4.65 -0.40
CA LEU A 84 -9.63 -4.42 0.29
C LEU A 84 -10.75 -4.05 -0.68
N SER A 85 -10.50 -3.20 -1.69
CA SER A 85 -11.53 -2.83 -2.66
C SER A 85 -11.99 -4.02 -3.50
N GLY A 86 -11.07 -4.91 -3.89
CA GLY A 86 -11.39 -6.13 -4.58
C GLY A 86 -12.23 -7.11 -3.73
N ASN A 87 -11.90 -7.26 -2.45
CA ASN A 87 -12.68 -8.09 -1.53
C ASN A 87 -14.07 -7.50 -1.27
N MET A 88 -14.17 -6.16 -1.14
CA MET A 88 -15.46 -5.48 -1.03
C MET A 88 -16.34 -5.70 -2.26
N ALA A 89 -15.75 -5.75 -3.45
CA ALA A 89 -16.51 -6.05 -4.67
C ALA A 89 -17.15 -7.45 -4.62
N ALA A 90 -16.42 -8.46 -4.17
CA ALA A 90 -16.95 -9.81 -3.99
C ALA A 90 -18.07 -9.84 -2.92
N ILE A 91 -17.87 -9.16 -1.78
CA ILE A 91 -18.87 -9.05 -0.72
C ILE A 91 -20.15 -8.40 -1.25
N PHE A 92 -20.04 -7.27 -1.96
CA PHE A 92 -21.20 -6.57 -2.52
C PHE A 92 -21.97 -7.46 -3.52
N ALA A 93 -21.25 -8.18 -4.38
CA ALA A 93 -21.88 -9.09 -5.35
C ALA A 93 -22.63 -10.23 -4.65
N VAL A 94 -22.02 -10.86 -3.63
CA VAL A 94 -22.66 -11.95 -2.88
C VAL A 94 -23.86 -11.45 -2.07
N VAL A 95 -23.73 -10.32 -1.37
CA VAL A 95 -24.84 -9.73 -0.60
C VAL A 95 -25.99 -9.34 -1.52
N TYR A 96 -25.70 -8.71 -2.65
CA TYR A 96 -26.70 -8.35 -3.64
C TYR A 96 -27.45 -9.59 -4.19
N ALA A 97 -26.72 -10.63 -4.60
CA ALA A 97 -27.33 -11.86 -5.09
C ALA A 97 -28.18 -12.54 -4.00
N SER A 98 -27.71 -12.57 -2.76
CA SER A 98 -28.45 -13.14 -1.63
C SER A 98 -29.74 -12.39 -1.33
N LEU A 99 -29.73 -11.07 -1.33
CA LEU A 99 -30.93 -10.25 -1.09
C LEU A 99 -32.02 -10.44 -2.16
N LEU A 100 -31.60 -10.72 -3.39
CA LEU A 100 -32.54 -10.97 -4.51
C LEU A 100 -32.84 -12.44 -4.75
N ALA A 101 -32.40 -13.33 -3.85
CA ALA A 101 -32.54 -14.78 -3.98
C ALA A 101 -32.01 -15.33 -5.33
N LEU A 102 -30.98 -14.74 -5.87
CA LEU A 102 -30.29 -15.18 -7.09
C LEU A 102 -29.36 -16.36 -6.78
N PRO A 103 -28.99 -17.17 -7.78
CA PRO A 103 -27.92 -18.15 -7.63
C PRO A 103 -26.61 -17.54 -7.13
N VAL A 104 -25.80 -18.32 -6.44
CA VAL A 104 -24.53 -17.85 -5.85
C VAL A 104 -23.56 -17.42 -6.97
N PRO A 105 -23.08 -16.16 -6.97
CA PRO A 105 -22.19 -15.67 -8.03
C PRO A 105 -20.78 -16.25 -7.95
N PHE A 106 -20.31 -16.62 -6.75
CA PHE A 106 -18.98 -17.19 -6.53
C PHE A 106 -19.03 -18.40 -5.61
N GLU A 107 -18.38 -19.46 -6.02
CA GLU A 107 -18.05 -20.57 -5.12
C GLU A 107 -16.84 -20.22 -4.22
N ALA A 108 -16.71 -20.91 -3.10
CA ALA A 108 -15.59 -20.68 -2.17
C ALA A 108 -14.23 -20.86 -2.84
N VAL A 109 -14.10 -21.80 -3.77
CA VAL A 109 -12.87 -22.07 -4.53
C VAL A 109 -12.50 -20.89 -5.44
N HIS A 110 -13.47 -20.19 -6.02
CA HIS A 110 -13.23 -18.99 -6.83
C HIS A 110 -12.59 -17.88 -6.01
N LEU A 111 -13.13 -17.60 -4.82
CA LEU A 111 -12.59 -16.57 -3.92
C LEU A 111 -11.21 -16.95 -3.37
N LEU A 112 -11.01 -18.25 -3.08
CA LEU A 112 -9.71 -18.74 -2.65
C LEU A 112 -8.65 -18.57 -3.77
N PHE A 113 -8.98 -18.92 -5.01
CA PHE A 113 -8.12 -18.74 -6.16
C PHE A 113 -7.72 -17.27 -6.34
N ILE A 114 -8.70 -16.35 -6.29
CA ILE A 114 -8.44 -14.92 -6.42
C ILE A 114 -7.49 -14.45 -5.33
N ASN A 115 -7.82 -14.71 -4.06
CA ASN A 115 -7.05 -14.18 -2.93
C ASN A 115 -5.62 -14.77 -2.85
N LEU A 116 -5.45 -16.05 -3.17
CA LEU A 116 -4.16 -16.73 -3.04
C LEU A 116 -3.27 -16.50 -4.27
N LEU A 117 -3.83 -16.60 -5.47
CA LEU A 117 -3.06 -16.55 -6.71
C LEU A 117 -3.12 -15.17 -7.35
N THR A 118 -4.31 -14.69 -7.72
CA THR A 118 -4.46 -13.51 -8.56
C THR A 118 -4.09 -12.21 -7.86
N ASP A 119 -4.28 -12.12 -6.54
CA ASP A 119 -4.00 -10.89 -5.77
C ASP A 119 -2.56 -10.77 -5.31
N SER A 120 -1.89 -11.89 -5.05
CA SER A 120 -0.58 -11.90 -4.41
C SER A 120 0.48 -11.18 -5.22
N LEU A 121 0.63 -11.51 -6.49
CA LEU A 121 1.67 -10.92 -7.35
C LEU A 121 1.40 -9.44 -7.67
N PRO A 122 0.18 -8.99 -8.02
CA PRO A 122 -0.11 -7.57 -8.20
C PRO A 122 0.10 -6.75 -6.91
N ALA A 123 -0.28 -7.28 -5.74
CA ALA A 123 -0.05 -6.58 -4.48
C ALA A 123 1.45 -6.37 -4.18
N ILE A 124 2.28 -7.38 -4.42
CA ILE A 124 3.75 -7.28 -4.31
C ILE A 124 4.28 -6.26 -5.31
N ALA A 125 3.81 -6.31 -6.57
CA ALA A 125 4.23 -5.40 -7.62
C ALA A 125 3.89 -3.93 -7.32
N ILE A 126 2.72 -3.66 -6.72
CA ILE A 126 2.35 -2.33 -6.20
C ILE A 126 3.31 -1.91 -5.08
N GLY A 127 3.72 -2.85 -4.21
CA GLY A 127 4.71 -2.61 -3.17
C GLY A 127 6.09 -2.19 -3.70
N MET A 128 6.42 -2.54 -4.94
CA MET A 128 7.68 -2.22 -5.61
C MET A 128 7.62 -0.95 -6.48
N GLU A 129 6.56 -0.14 -6.37
CA GLU A 129 6.42 1.09 -7.16
C GLU A 129 7.50 2.12 -6.80
N LYS A 130 8.05 2.77 -7.82
CA LYS A 130 9.13 3.75 -7.67
C LYS A 130 8.65 5.02 -6.96
N PRO A 131 9.55 5.74 -6.24
CA PRO A 131 9.19 6.99 -5.58
C PRO A 131 8.78 8.06 -6.61
N GLU A 132 7.69 8.76 -6.33
CA GLU A 132 7.29 9.95 -7.08
C GLU A 132 8.15 11.15 -6.69
N LYS A 133 8.36 12.06 -7.65
CA LYS A 133 9.27 13.22 -7.47
C LYS A 133 8.82 14.21 -6.38
N ASP A 134 7.54 14.24 -6.07
CA ASP A 134 6.90 15.19 -5.14
C ASP A 134 6.80 14.70 -3.69
N LEU A 135 7.27 13.47 -3.39
CA LEU A 135 7.14 12.86 -2.06
C LEU A 135 7.77 13.70 -0.93
N LEU A 136 8.87 14.38 -1.20
CA LEU A 136 9.55 15.21 -0.21
C LEU A 136 8.88 16.57 0.01
N SER A 137 8.14 17.09 -0.98
CA SER A 137 7.40 18.34 -0.87
C SER A 137 6.07 18.20 -0.12
N GLN A 138 5.59 16.98 0.05
CA GLN A 138 4.37 16.71 0.80
C GLN A 138 4.57 16.95 2.31
N LYS A 139 3.53 17.47 2.96
CA LYS A 139 3.55 17.67 4.42
C LYS A 139 3.77 16.33 5.14
N PRO A 140 4.49 16.32 6.27
CA PRO A 140 4.60 15.15 7.13
C PRO A 140 3.21 14.65 7.54
N ARG A 141 3.07 13.33 7.61
CA ARG A 141 1.83 12.69 8.08
C ARG A 141 1.74 12.80 9.59
N ASP A 142 0.54 12.93 10.13
CA ASP A 142 0.28 12.76 11.55
C ASP A 142 0.55 11.30 11.97
N PRO A 143 1.48 11.05 12.93
CA PRO A 143 1.79 9.71 13.40
C PRO A 143 0.60 8.97 14.02
N LYS A 144 -0.37 9.71 14.55
CA LYS A 144 -1.58 9.15 15.16
C LYS A 144 -2.64 8.74 14.14
N GLN A 145 -2.50 9.15 12.88
CA GLN A 145 -3.45 8.84 11.83
C GLN A 145 -3.27 7.40 11.33
N GLY A 146 -4.28 6.55 11.53
CA GLY A 146 -4.32 5.21 10.98
C GLY A 146 -4.31 5.17 9.44
N ILE A 147 -4.13 4.00 8.86
CA ILE A 147 -4.19 3.78 7.40
C ILE A 147 -5.63 3.97 6.90
N LEU A 148 -6.60 3.43 7.62
CA LEU A 148 -8.02 3.47 7.28
C LEU A 148 -8.63 4.82 7.71
N THR A 149 -8.38 5.85 6.93
CA THR A 149 -9.05 7.15 7.08
C THR A 149 -10.44 7.12 6.45
N LYS A 150 -11.33 8.05 6.83
CA LYS A 150 -12.66 8.17 6.21
C LYS A 150 -12.59 8.29 4.68
N GLU A 151 -11.67 9.10 4.17
CA GLU A 151 -11.45 9.26 2.73
C GLU A 151 -10.98 7.96 2.07
N PHE A 152 -10.05 7.25 2.72
CA PHE A 152 -9.56 5.95 2.24
C PHE A 152 -10.68 4.91 2.20
N SER A 153 -11.48 4.81 3.27
CA SER A 153 -12.60 3.87 3.34
C SER A 153 -13.68 4.21 2.31
N ALA A 154 -13.98 5.48 2.11
CA ALA A 154 -14.94 5.90 1.09
C ALA A 154 -14.46 5.54 -0.33
N LEU A 155 -13.18 5.76 -0.63
CA LEU A 155 -12.59 5.39 -1.91
C LEU A 155 -12.61 3.88 -2.13
N MET A 156 -12.24 3.10 -1.11
CA MET A 156 -12.26 1.64 -1.12
C MET A 156 -13.67 1.10 -1.41
N LEU A 157 -14.68 1.62 -0.72
CA LEU A 157 -16.07 1.22 -0.91
C LEU A 157 -16.59 1.59 -2.30
N LEU A 158 -16.27 2.81 -2.78
CA LEU A 158 -16.66 3.25 -4.11
C LEU A 158 -16.06 2.37 -5.20
N GLN A 159 -14.76 2.10 -5.12
CA GLN A 159 -14.06 1.24 -6.09
C GLN A 159 -14.61 -0.19 -6.05
N GLY A 160 -14.84 -0.73 -4.85
CA GLY A 160 -15.47 -2.05 -4.68
C GLY A 160 -16.86 -2.11 -5.29
N ALA A 161 -17.68 -1.08 -5.07
CA ALA A 161 -19.03 -1.00 -5.65
C ALA A 161 -19.00 -0.93 -7.18
N LEU A 162 -18.09 -0.14 -7.77
CA LEU A 162 -17.95 -0.07 -9.23
C LEU A 162 -17.57 -1.42 -9.83
N ILE A 163 -16.62 -2.12 -9.23
CA ILE A 163 -16.24 -3.48 -9.68
C ILE A 163 -17.41 -4.44 -9.52
N ALA A 164 -18.15 -4.39 -8.40
CA ALA A 164 -19.31 -5.23 -8.18
C ALA A 164 -20.40 -5.02 -9.24
N VAL A 165 -20.66 -3.78 -9.66
CA VAL A 165 -21.61 -3.48 -10.74
C VAL A 165 -21.21 -4.16 -12.05
N VAL A 166 -19.94 -4.07 -12.44
CA VAL A 166 -19.45 -4.71 -13.66
C VAL A 166 -19.57 -6.24 -13.57
N VAL A 167 -19.20 -6.80 -12.42
CA VAL A 167 -19.32 -8.25 -12.15
C VAL A 167 -20.76 -8.72 -12.22
N MET A 168 -21.67 -8.00 -11.57
CA MET A 168 -23.11 -8.36 -11.57
C MET A 168 -23.74 -8.20 -12.96
N THR A 169 -23.27 -7.24 -13.76
CA THR A 169 -23.70 -7.13 -15.16
C THR A 169 -23.34 -8.39 -15.95
N ALA A 170 -22.10 -8.86 -15.82
CA ALA A 170 -21.66 -10.10 -16.46
C ALA A 170 -22.41 -11.32 -15.93
N PHE A 171 -22.67 -11.36 -14.62
CA PHE A 171 -23.48 -12.41 -13.99
C PHE A 171 -24.90 -12.48 -14.57
N TYR A 172 -25.59 -11.35 -14.74
CA TYR A 172 -26.92 -11.31 -15.35
C TYR A 172 -26.94 -11.75 -16.81
N ILE A 173 -25.91 -11.39 -17.58
CA ILE A 173 -25.77 -11.89 -18.96
C ILE A 173 -25.62 -13.42 -18.95
N GLY A 174 -24.81 -13.97 -18.06
CA GLY A 174 -24.61 -15.40 -17.92
C GLY A 174 -25.87 -16.15 -17.45
N LEU A 175 -26.70 -15.52 -16.61
CA LEU A 175 -27.97 -16.11 -16.15
C LEU A 175 -28.97 -16.36 -17.28
N GLN A 176 -28.85 -15.66 -18.40
CA GLN A 176 -29.71 -15.94 -19.59
C GLN A 176 -29.43 -17.32 -20.19
N VAL A 177 -28.27 -17.91 -19.88
CA VAL A 177 -27.91 -19.26 -20.32
C VAL A 177 -28.19 -20.28 -19.22
N ASN A 178 -27.48 -20.20 -18.09
CA ASN A 178 -27.67 -21.00 -16.90
C ASN A 178 -26.86 -20.44 -15.71
N ALA A 179 -27.12 -20.98 -14.50
CA ALA A 179 -26.45 -20.55 -13.28
C ALA A 179 -24.91 -20.82 -13.30
N ALA A 180 -24.47 -21.91 -13.88
CA ALA A 180 -23.04 -22.26 -13.97
C ALA A 180 -22.29 -21.27 -14.87
N THR A 181 -22.86 -20.93 -16.03
CA THR A 181 -22.30 -19.89 -16.93
C THR A 181 -22.26 -18.53 -16.23
N ALA A 182 -23.30 -18.17 -15.50
CA ALA A 182 -23.34 -16.92 -14.73
C ALA A 182 -22.21 -16.83 -13.71
N SER A 183 -21.99 -17.88 -12.90
CA SER A 183 -20.91 -17.95 -11.92
C SER A 183 -19.53 -17.87 -12.60
N THR A 184 -19.33 -18.57 -13.70
CA THR A 184 -18.07 -18.52 -14.47
C THR A 184 -17.80 -17.12 -15.02
N MET A 185 -18.83 -16.46 -15.59
CA MET A 185 -18.71 -15.10 -16.10
C MET A 185 -18.43 -14.09 -14.99
N ALA A 186 -19.09 -14.23 -13.85
CA ALA A 186 -18.82 -13.38 -12.67
C ALA A 186 -17.38 -13.56 -12.18
N PHE A 187 -16.89 -14.78 -12.04
CA PHE A 187 -15.53 -15.10 -11.63
C PHE A 187 -14.48 -14.53 -12.61
N ALA A 188 -14.64 -14.79 -13.90
CA ALA A 188 -13.72 -14.27 -14.91
C ALA A 188 -13.70 -12.73 -14.93
N THR A 189 -14.88 -12.10 -14.83
CA THR A 189 -14.99 -10.63 -14.81
C THR A 189 -14.37 -10.05 -13.55
N LEU A 190 -14.59 -10.65 -12.38
CA LEU A 190 -13.97 -10.19 -11.13
C LEU A 190 -12.45 -10.29 -11.21
N THR A 191 -11.91 -11.40 -11.71
CA THR A 191 -10.47 -11.62 -11.88
C THR A 191 -9.86 -10.57 -12.80
N LEU A 192 -10.42 -10.36 -13.99
CA LEU A 192 -9.93 -9.37 -14.95
C LEU A 192 -10.05 -7.94 -14.42
N ALA A 193 -11.20 -7.60 -13.82
CA ALA A 193 -11.42 -6.27 -13.25
C ALA A 193 -10.41 -5.97 -12.15
N ARG A 194 -10.05 -6.94 -11.32
CA ARG A 194 -9.01 -6.78 -10.29
C ARG A 194 -7.62 -6.58 -10.88
N LEU A 195 -7.24 -7.30 -11.92
CA LEU A 195 -5.97 -7.10 -12.61
C LEU A 195 -5.84 -5.67 -13.18
N PHE A 196 -6.88 -5.18 -13.87
CA PHE A 196 -6.92 -3.80 -14.33
C PHE A 196 -6.91 -2.79 -13.18
N HIS A 197 -7.66 -3.09 -12.11
CA HIS A 197 -7.71 -2.25 -10.91
C HIS A 197 -6.34 -2.13 -10.22
N GLY A 198 -5.52 -3.17 -10.26
CA GLY A 198 -4.14 -3.15 -9.78
C GLY A 198 -3.33 -2.00 -10.39
N PHE A 199 -3.48 -1.73 -11.68
CA PHE A 199 -2.83 -0.58 -12.32
C PHE A 199 -3.33 0.76 -11.80
N ASN A 200 -4.64 0.88 -11.50
CA ASN A 200 -5.20 2.11 -10.94
C ASN A 200 -4.75 2.38 -9.50
N CYS A 201 -4.43 1.33 -8.74
CA CYS A 201 -3.97 1.45 -7.36
C CYS A 201 -2.47 1.79 -7.22
N ARG A 202 -1.68 1.80 -8.31
CA ARG A 202 -0.24 2.09 -8.26
C ARG A 202 0.06 3.52 -7.81
N SER A 203 -0.75 4.47 -8.21
CA SER A 203 -0.56 5.89 -7.89
C SER A 203 -1.88 6.64 -7.91
N LYS A 204 -1.86 7.86 -7.32
CA LYS A 204 -2.98 8.82 -7.45
C LYS A 204 -3.04 9.50 -8.81
N HIS A 205 -1.98 9.43 -9.61
CA HIS A 205 -1.94 9.98 -10.95
C HIS A 205 -2.51 8.98 -11.96
N SER A 206 -3.08 9.50 -13.04
CA SER A 206 -3.59 8.67 -14.13
C SER A 206 -2.48 7.76 -14.69
N ILE A 207 -2.84 6.52 -15.03
CA ILE A 207 -1.96 5.53 -15.64
C ILE A 207 -1.31 6.04 -16.94
N PHE A 208 -2.00 6.91 -17.70
CA PHE A 208 -1.47 7.55 -18.90
C PHE A 208 -0.33 8.53 -18.59
N LYS A 209 -0.31 9.13 -17.38
CA LYS A 209 0.75 10.04 -16.94
C LYS A 209 1.96 9.30 -16.40
N ILE A 210 1.74 8.17 -15.74
CA ILE A 210 2.80 7.38 -15.12
C ILE A 210 3.46 6.45 -16.15
N GLY A 211 2.68 5.97 -17.13
CA GLY A 211 3.05 4.96 -18.11
C GLY A 211 2.81 3.54 -17.60
N LEU A 212 2.27 2.69 -18.48
CA LEU A 212 2.00 1.27 -18.18
C LEU A 212 3.29 0.50 -17.84
N THR A 213 4.36 0.79 -18.57
CA THR A 213 5.64 0.10 -18.48
C THR A 213 6.57 0.63 -17.38
N SER A 214 6.18 1.67 -16.63
CA SER A 214 7.01 2.27 -15.58
C SER A 214 7.33 1.29 -14.44
N ASN A 215 6.44 0.34 -14.19
CA ASN A 215 6.63 -0.78 -13.27
C ASN A 215 6.47 -2.10 -14.03
N VAL A 216 7.60 -2.68 -14.40
CA VAL A 216 7.66 -3.95 -15.15
C VAL A 216 7.06 -5.10 -14.33
N TYR A 217 7.21 -5.07 -13.01
CA TYR A 217 6.65 -6.12 -12.13
C TYR A 217 5.12 -6.13 -12.16
N SER A 218 4.47 -4.95 -12.17
CA SER A 218 3.01 -4.87 -12.34
C SER A 218 2.55 -5.42 -13.69
N LEU A 219 3.29 -5.12 -14.76
CA LEU A 219 2.98 -5.63 -16.09
C LEU A 219 3.13 -7.16 -16.15
N LEU A 220 4.25 -7.70 -15.64
CA LEU A 220 4.48 -9.14 -15.59
C LEU A 220 3.44 -9.85 -14.72
N ALA A 221 3.10 -9.29 -13.55
CA ALA A 221 2.06 -9.84 -12.68
C ALA A 221 0.70 -9.94 -13.38
N CYS A 222 0.33 -8.94 -14.18
CA CYS A 222 -0.91 -9.00 -14.96
C CYS A 222 -0.85 -9.99 -16.11
N LEU A 223 0.25 -10.00 -16.88
CA LEU A 223 0.42 -10.92 -18.02
C LEU A 223 0.45 -12.40 -17.61
N LEU A 224 0.82 -12.69 -16.38
CA LEU A 224 0.90 -14.07 -15.88
C LEU A 224 -0.50 -14.67 -15.64
N TYR A 225 -1.54 -13.84 -15.52
CA TYR A 225 -2.92 -14.25 -15.26
C TYR A 225 -3.90 -13.94 -16.42
N THR A 226 -3.42 -13.38 -17.51
CA THR A 226 -4.17 -13.18 -18.76
C THR A 226 -3.78 -14.21 -19.81
#